data_d3f2d5d26b2655c86478797ef052f2f9
#
_entry.id   d3f2d5d26b2655c86478797ef052f2f9
#
_cell.length_a   1.000
_cell.length_b   1.000
_cell.length_c   1.000
_cell.angle_alpha   90.00
_cell.angle_beta   90.00
_cell.angle_gamma   90.00
#
_symmetry.space_group_name_H-M   'P 1'
#
loop_
_entity.id
_entity.type
_entity.pdbx_description
1 polymer ?
#
loop_
_entity_poly.entity_id
_entity_poly.type
_entity_poly.pdbx_seq_one_letter_code
_entity_poly.pdbx_strand_id
1 'polypeptide(L)'
;MTAIHKKLYFRLRQSLASTLFLKPQPKPMVFIGEGSTVQLSKAIGRFGLRKILVVTDKPLHDLGVLNTTLEALHQAGVQTAIFDGVLPDPTAQIVDDGIVCYHQERCDSVLAFGGGSSIDAAKVIALGAANNCNTAGCLGIGKCKLPAVPFFAVPTTAGTGSEATFIAVISNNETHAKDAVVDPCLIPKAAALDPEIMRGLPKHITAATGMDALTHAIESYIGRWETDDTNYYGLAACRLVFDNLAEACRNGDNLQARESMALASHYGGLAITNALVGYVHAISHNLGAKYGVPHGLGNALLLPHVLELLKEDATEKLADIAVYCGMGARTETSTALTRKLIDQIWALNDEIGIPRTTDVIRTDDIEGLITAALTEGGNYPSPRFITEHECREVLRAISS
;
A
#
# COMPACT_ATOMS: atom_id res chain seq x y z
N MET A 1 -22.41 -16.70 17.20
CA MET A 1 -23.19 -15.50 16.73
C MET A 1 -23.89 -15.86 15.43
N THR A 2 -25.19 -15.49 15.27
CA THR A 2 -25.87 -15.63 13.98
C THR A 2 -25.27 -14.69 12.95
N ALA A 3 -25.48 -14.95 11.64
CA ALA A 3 -24.98 -14.09 10.56
C ALA A 3 -25.45 -12.62 10.71
N ILE A 4 -26.68 -12.40 11.21
CA ILE A 4 -27.22 -11.06 11.45
C ILE A 4 -26.44 -10.35 12.57
N HIS A 5 -26.12 -11.04 13.66
CA HIS A 5 -25.35 -10.46 14.76
C HIS A 5 -23.91 -10.12 14.34
N LYS A 6 -23.27 -10.96 13.50
CA LYS A 6 -21.94 -10.66 12.93
C LYS A 6 -21.99 -9.38 12.07
N LYS A 7 -22.99 -9.26 11.17
CA LYS A 7 -23.15 -8.06 10.34
C LYS A 7 -23.37 -6.79 11.19
N LEU A 8 -24.22 -6.85 12.19
CA LEU A 8 -24.47 -5.70 13.08
C LEU A 8 -23.20 -5.31 13.86
N TYR A 9 -22.46 -6.29 14.37
CA TYR A 9 -21.19 -6.06 15.06
C TYR A 9 -20.17 -5.33 14.17
N PHE A 10 -19.95 -5.80 12.94
CA PHE A 10 -19.04 -5.14 12.02
C PHE A 10 -19.53 -3.75 11.62
N ARG A 11 -20.84 -3.54 11.40
CA ARG A 11 -21.38 -2.21 11.10
C ARG A 11 -21.14 -1.20 12.22
N LEU A 12 -21.30 -1.62 13.48
CA LEU A 12 -21.00 -0.79 14.64
C LEU A 12 -19.51 -0.44 14.72
N ARG A 13 -18.62 -1.41 14.52
CA ARG A 13 -17.17 -1.16 14.48
C ARG A 13 -16.79 -0.19 13.36
N GLN A 14 -17.31 -0.39 12.17
CA GLN A 14 -17.10 0.52 11.03
C GLN A 14 -17.60 1.94 11.35
N SER A 15 -18.78 2.07 11.97
CA SER A 15 -19.31 3.38 12.37
C SER A 15 -18.44 4.10 13.38
N LEU A 16 -17.85 3.39 14.34
CA LEU A 16 -16.90 3.96 15.29
C LEU A 16 -15.58 4.34 14.61
N ALA A 17 -15.03 3.47 13.76
CA ALA A 17 -13.80 3.72 13.05
C ALA A 17 -13.93 4.88 12.06
N SER A 18 -15.09 5.06 11.41
CA SER A 18 -15.32 6.15 10.46
C SER A 18 -15.11 7.53 11.08
N THR A 19 -15.29 7.69 12.38
CA THR A 19 -15.04 8.96 13.08
C THR A 19 -13.56 9.40 13.04
N LEU A 20 -12.64 8.46 12.86
CA LEU A 20 -11.21 8.73 12.68
C LEU A 20 -10.87 8.84 11.19
N PHE A 21 -11.27 7.85 10.40
CA PHE A 21 -10.85 7.72 9.01
C PHE A 21 -11.48 8.77 8.08
N LEU A 22 -12.70 9.23 8.33
CA LEU A 22 -13.34 10.26 7.50
C LEU A 22 -12.93 11.70 7.84
N LYS A 23 -12.07 11.88 8.84
CA LYS A 23 -11.47 13.20 9.08
C LYS A 23 -10.41 13.49 8.03
N PRO A 24 -10.28 14.77 7.57
CA PRO A 24 -9.16 15.16 6.73
C PRO A 24 -7.82 14.83 7.43
N GLN A 25 -6.96 14.11 6.72
CA GLN A 25 -5.63 13.76 7.20
C GLN A 25 -4.59 14.71 6.59
N PRO A 26 -3.46 14.98 7.26
CA PRO A 26 -2.36 15.70 6.64
C PRO A 26 -1.87 14.91 5.42
N LYS A 27 -1.30 15.62 4.45
CA LYS A 27 -0.68 15.02 3.26
C LYS A 27 0.81 15.36 3.27
N PRO A 28 1.70 14.47 2.83
CA PRO A 28 3.11 14.80 2.74
C PRO A 28 3.36 15.88 1.70
N MET A 29 4.41 16.68 1.87
CA MET A 29 4.98 17.44 0.76
C MET A 29 5.60 16.44 -0.23
N VAL A 30 5.36 16.58 -1.53
CA VAL A 30 5.85 15.63 -2.53
C VAL A 30 6.76 16.31 -3.54
N PHE A 31 7.97 15.76 -3.69
CA PHE A 31 8.88 16.06 -4.78
C PHE A 31 8.69 14.99 -5.87
N ILE A 32 8.48 15.38 -7.12
CA ILE A 32 8.17 14.45 -8.22
C ILE A 32 9.13 14.67 -9.36
N GLY A 33 9.50 13.58 -10.03
CA GLY A 33 10.32 13.59 -11.24
C GLY A 33 11.78 13.20 -10.98
N GLU A 34 12.53 13.18 -12.06
CA GLU A 34 13.96 12.83 -12.03
C GLU A 34 14.74 13.74 -11.08
N GLY A 35 15.55 13.13 -10.21
CA GLY A 35 16.33 13.84 -9.21
C GLY A 35 15.51 14.41 -8.05
N SER A 36 14.24 14.06 -7.90
CA SER A 36 13.41 14.51 -6.78
C SER A 36 13.97 14.05 -5.42
N THR A 37 14.66 12.92 -5.38
CA THR A 37 15.37 12.43 -4.19
C THR A 37 16.47 13.40 -3.74
N VAL A 38 17.22 13.97 -4.68
CA VAL A 38 18.23 15.00 -4.40
C VAL A 38 17.58 16.29 -3.90
N GLN A 39 16.42 16.66 -4.46
CA GLN A 39 15.66 17.83 -3.99
C GLN A 39 15.15 17.64 -2.58
N LEU A 40 14.62 16.44 -2.25
CA LEU A 40 14.21 16.08 -0.90
C LEU A 40 15.41 16.16 0.07
N SER A 41 16.59 15.61 -0.30
CA SER A 41 17.80 15.64 0.53
C SER A 41 18.21 17.09 0.87
N LYS A 42 18.18 17.99 -0.13
CA LYS A 42 18.44 19.42 0.08
C LYS A 42 17.39 20.07 1.00
N ALA A 43 16.11 19.67 0.88
CA ALA A 43 15.06 20.16 1.76
C ALA A 43 15.26 19.68 3.20
N ILE A 44 15.65 18.41 3.42
CA ILE A 44 15.98 17.85 4.74
C ILE A 44 17.07 18.67 5.44
N GLY A 45 18.15 19.05 4.73
CA GLY A 45 19.18 19.90 5.30
C GLY A 45 18.67 21.25 5.80
N ARG A 46 17.62 21.81 5.18
CA ARG A 46 17.02 23.09 5.58
C ARG A 46 16.13 22.97 6.84
N PHE A 47 15.73 21.76 7.25
CA PHE A 47 15.00 21.55 8.51
C PHE A 47 15.89 21.63 9.74
N GLY A 48 17.22 21.81 9.59
CA GLY A 48 18.16 21.89 10.70
C GLY A 48 18.44 20.54 11.38
N LEU A 49 18.16 19.45 10.70
CA LEU A 49 18.44 18.09 11.15
C LEU A 49 19.94 17.80 10.99
N ARG A 50 20.51 17.04 11.94
CA ARG A 50 21.94 16.79 12.01
C ARG A 50 22.32 15.40 11.54
N LYS A 51 21.55 14.39 11.95
CA LYS A 51 21.84 12.99 11.62
C LYS A 51 20.55 12.21 11.38
N ILE A 52 20.42 11.61 10.20
CA ILE A 52 19.24 10.86 9.78
C ILE A 52 19.55 9.36 9.75
N LEU A 53 18.63 8.54 10.29
CA LEU A 53 18.65 7.10 10.09
C LEU A 53 18.00 6.76 8.76
N VAL A 54 18.74 6.19 7.83
CA VAL A 54 18.24 5.67 6.56
C VAL A 54 17.82 4.22 6.78
N VAL A 55 16.53 3.94 6.70
CA VAL A 55 15.92 2.61 6.86
C VAL A 55 15.66 2.02 5.49
N THR A 56 16.27 0.87 5.21
CA THR A 56 16.25 0.22 3.90
C THR A 56 16.37 -1.30 4.03
N ASP A 57 16.38 -1.99 2.91
CA ASP A 57 16.72 -3.40 2.83
C ASP A 57 18.16 -3.61 2.30
N LYS A 58 18.72 -4.77 2.64
CA LYS A 58 20.10 -5.09 2.26
C LYS A 58 20.32 -5.16 0.74
N PRO A 59 19.40 -5.71 -0.09
CA PRO A 59 19.55 -5.69 -1.54
C PRO A 59 19.70 -4.28 -2.13
N LEU A 60 18.90 -3.31 -1.72
CA LEU A 60 19.00 -1.93 -2.21
C LEU A 60 20.32 -1.28 -1.76
N HIS A 61 20.76 -1.57 -0.53
CA HIS A 61 22.05 -1.09 -0.02
C HIS A 61 23.22 -1.66 -0.83
N ASP A 62 23.27 -2.98 -0.99
CA ASP A 62 24.36 -3.68 -1.72
C ASP A 62 24.41 -3.28 -3.19
N LEU A 63 23.29 -2.98 -3.83
CA LEU A 63 23.21 -2.48 -5.20
C LEU A 63 23.61 -1.00 -5.33
N GLY A 64 23.82 -0.29 -4.23
CA GLY A 64 24.21 1.11 -4.23
C GLY A 64 23.13 2.09 -4.70
N VAL A 65 21.88 1.69 -4.73
CA VAL A 65 20.75 2.54 -5.18
C VAL A 65 20.62 3.79 -4.29
N LEU A 66 21.04 3.70 -3.03
CA LEU A 66 21.03 4.81 -2.07
C LEU A 66 22.13 5.84 -2.27
N ASN A 67 23.20 5.51 -3.00
CA ASN A 67 24.46 6.30 -3.00
C ASN A 67 24.23 7.78 -3.34
N THR A 68 23.45 8.06 -4.39
CA THR A 68 23.14 9.44 -4.79
C THR A 68 22.39 10.21 -3.68
N THR A 69 21.48 9.53 -2.97
CA THR A 69 20.75 10.12 -1.84
C THR A 69 21.66 10.41 -0.64
N LEU A 70 22.52 9.44 -0.30
CA LEU A 70 23.49 9.60 0.80
C LEU A 70 24.46 10.75 0.53
N GLU A 71 24.96 10.84 -0.69
CA GLU A 71 25.83 11.94 -1.12
C GLU A 71 25.10 13.30 -1.05
N ALA A 72 23.86 13.37 -1.53
CA ALA A 72 23.06 14.59 -1.49
C ALA A 72 22.74 15.04 -0.06
N LEU A 73 22.46 14.10 0.87
CA LEU A 73 22.29 14.40 2.30
C LEU A 73 23.59 14.94 2.92
N HIS A 74 24.72 14.30 2.63
CA HIS A 74 26.02 14.75 3.10
C HIS A 74 26.36 16.17 2.59
N GLN A 75 26.13 16.45 1.30
CA GLN A 75 26.29 17.78 0.70
C GLN A 75 25.36 18.82 1.33
N ALA A 76 24.19 18.40 1.80
CA ALA A 76 23.24 19.24 2.54
C ALA A 76 23.62 19.43 4.02
N GLY A 77 24.74 18.86 4.49
CA GLY A 77 25.23 18.97 5.87
C GLY A 77 24.59 17.99 6.84
N VAL A 78 23.89 16.94 6.35
CA VAL A 78 23.21 15.93 7.17
C VAL A 78 24.05 14.66 7.21
N GLN A 79 24.45 14.22 8.41
CA GLN A 79 25.09 12.91 8.60
C GLN A 79 24.07 11.79 8.42
N THR A 80 24.52 10.61 8.01
CA THR A 80 23.68 9.44 7.81
C THR A 80 24.15 8.27 8.67
N ALA A 81 23.21 7.51 9.22
CA ALA A 81 23.39 6.14 9.69
C ALA A 81 22.49 5.24 8.84
N ILE A 82 22.88 4.00 8.61
CA ILE A 82 22.12 3.08 7.76
C ILE A 82 21.64 1.91 8.62
N PHE A 83 20.34 1.60 8.52
CA PHE A 83 19.74 0.37 9.00
C PHE A 83 19.17 -0.38 7.79
N ASP A 84 19.89 -1.40 7.33
CA ASP A 84 19.57 -2.19 6.13
C ASP A 84 18.97 -3.58 6.47
N GLY A 85 18.50 -3.75 7.71
CA GLY A 85 17.96 -5.00 8.21
C GLY A 85 16.50 -5.27 7.85
N VAL A 86 15.84 -4.43 7.04
CA VAL A 86 14.43 -4.65 6.72
C VAL A 86 14.28 -5.82 5.75
N LEU A 87 13.32 -6.70 6.05
CA LEU A 87 12.92 -7.82 5.20
C LEU A 87 11.48 -7.58 4.69
N PRO A 88 11.06 -8.28 3.61
CA PRO A 88 9.64 -8.32 3.24
C PRO A 88 8.78 -8.73 4.44
N ASP A 89 7.61 -8.10 4.61
CA ASP A 89 6.73 -8.29 5.77
C ASP A 89 7.48 -8.09 7.12
N PRO A 90 7.95 -6.85 7.42
CA PRO A 90 8.84 -6.58 8.54
C PRO A 90 8.21 -7.01 9.87
N THR A 91 9.00 -7.69 10.68
CA THR A 91 8.57 -8.16 11.99
C THR A 91 8.79 -7.12 13.08
N ALA A 92 8.13 -7.28 14.23
CA ALA A 92 8.32 -6.42 15.39
C ALA A 92 9.79 -6.37 15.84
N GLN A 93 10.52 -7.50 15.75
CA GLN A 93 11.95 -7.55 16.11
C GLN A 93 12.79 -6.66 15.19
N ILE A 94 12.55 -6.68 13.87
CA ILE A 94 13.27 -5.82 12.91
C ILE A 94 13.07 -4.34 13.25
N VAL A 95 11.84 -3.97 13.58
CA VAL A 95 11.53 -2.58 13.97
C VAL A 95 12.21 -2.20 15.29
N ASP A 96 12.20 -3.10 16.28
CA ASP A 96 12.86 -2.87 17.56
C ASP A 96 14.38 -2.71 17.40
N ASP A 97 15.02 -3.52 16.55
CA ASP A 97 16.43 -3.38 16.20
C ASP A 97 16.72 -2.01 15.53
N GLY A 98 15.82 -1.54 14.66
CA GLY A 98 15.90 -0.22 14.06
C GLY A 98 15.76 0.92 15.08
N ILE A 99 14.88 0.80 16.08
CA ILE A 99 14.76 1.76 17.20
C ILE A 99 16.07 1.81 18.01
N VAL A 100 16.65 0.65 18.30
CA VAL A 100 17.95 0.57 19.00
C VAL A 100 19.04 1.25 18.18
N CYS A 101 19.12 0.97 16.88
CA CYS A 101 20.07 1.60 15.96
C CYS A 101 19.91 3.14 15.96
N TYR A 102 18.67 3.66 15.88
CA TYR A 102 18.38 5.09 15.92
C TYR A 102 19.00 5.77 17.17
N HIS A 103 18.80 5.16 18.34
CA HIS A 103 19.32 5.70 19.60
C HIS A 103 20.84 5.58 19.73
N GLN A 104 21.42 4.42 19.35
CA GLN A 104 22.88 4.19 19.37
C GLN A 104 23.61 5.20 18.47
N GLU A 105 23.08 5.43 17.29
CA GLU A 105 23.62 6.36 16.31
C GLU A 105 23.29 7.82 16.61
N ARG A 106 22.47 8.11 17.64
CA ARG A 106 22.03 9.44 18.03
C ARG A 106 21.40 10.23 16.89
N CYS A 107 20.57 9.55 16.10
CA CYS A 107 19.83 10.18 15.04
C CYS A 107 18.75 11.12 15.57
N ASP A 108 18.35 12.13 14.79
CA ASP A 108 17.27 13.08 15.11
C ASP A 108 16.12 13.03 14.11
N SER A 109 16.22 12.17 13.10
CA SER A 109 15.23 11.99 12.04
C SER A 109 15.37 10.62 11.39
N VAL A 110 14.37 10.23 10.57
CA VAL A 110 14.31 8.95 9.84
C VAL A 110 13.99 9.21 8.37
N LEU A 111 14.69 8.53 7.47
CA LEU A 111 14.39 8.44 6.05
C LEU A 111 14.10 6.97 5.69
N ALA A 112 12.90 6.66 5.25
CA ALA A 112 12.64 5.40 4.58
C ALA A 112 13.15 5.45 3.14
N PHE A 113 13.94 4.47 2.75
CA PHE A 113 14.37 4.30 1.36
C PHE A 113 14.10 2.85 0.95
N GLY A 114 13.02 2.60 0.24
CA GLY A 114 12.61 1.24 -0.12
C GLY A 114 11.14 1.10 -0.49
N GLY A 115 10.67 -0.12 -0.59
CA GLY A 115 9.26 -0.43 -0.79
C GLY A 115 8.41 -0.25 0.49
N GLY A 116 7.14 -0.68 0.43
CA GLY A 116 6.21 -0.57 1.55
C GLY A 116 6.75 -1.11 2.87
N SER A 117 7.46 -2.24 2.85
CA SER A 117 8.08 -2.84 4.05
C SER A 117 9.06 -1.90 4.73
N SER A 118 9.96 -1.27 3.96
CA SER A 118 10.93 -0.31 4.51
C SER A 118 10.24 0.95 5.02
N ILE A 119 9.18 1.41 4.33
CA ILE A 119 8.43 2.59 4.75
C ILE A 119 7.66 2.31 6.04
N ASP A 120 6.98 1.17 6.14
CA ASP A 120 6.20 0.79 7.32
C ASP A 120 7.11 0.56 8.55
N ALA A 121 8.25 -0.13 8.38
CA ALA A 121 9.25 -0.26 9.43
C ALA A 121 9.75 1.12 9.91
N ALA A 122 10.12 2.00 8.97
CA ALA A 122 10.61 3.34 9.28
C ALA A 122 9.58 4.22 10.02
N LYS A 123 8.30 4.13 9.66
CA LYS A 123 7.19 4.79 10.37
C LYS A 123 7.17 4.41 11.84
N VAL A 124 7.23 3.10 12.12
CA VAL A 124 7.15 2.61 13.51
C VAL A 124 8.46 2.86 14.26
N ILE A 125 9.62 2.78 13.59
CA ILE A 125 10.92 3.20 14.16
C ILE A 125 10.85 4.68 14.57
N ALA A 126 10.36 5.57 13.71
CA ALA A 126 10.25 6.99 14.00
C ALA A 126 9.29 7.28 15.17
N LEU A 127 8.19 6.54 15.28
CA LEU A 127 7.22 6.66 16.37
C LEU A 127 7.76 6.10 17.69
N GLY A 128 8.34 4.89 17.67
CA GLY A 128 8.91 4.23 18.82
C GLY A 128 10.10 5.00 19.40
N ALA A 129 10.97 5.53 18.53
CA ALA A 129 12.10 6.37 18.94
C ALA A 129 11.67 7.64 19.69
N ALA A 130 10.63 8.33 19.21
CA ALA A 130 10.09 9.52 19.87
C ALA A 130 9.49 9.22 21.25
N ASN A 131 8.92 8.03 21.42
CA ASN A 131 8.20 7.62 22.62
C ASN A 131 9.02 6.73 23.56
N ASN A 132 10.27 6.41 23.23
CA ASN A 132 11.13 5.48 23.96
C ASN A 132 10.42 4.16 24.28
N CYS A 133 9.72 3.61 23.29
CA CYS A 133 9.01 2.33 23.40
C CYS A 133 9.36 1.40 22.23
N ASN A 134 9.15 0.11 22.44
CA ASN A 134 9.28 -0.91 21.38
C ASN A 134 8.01 -0.95 20.51
N THR A 135 8.04 -1.79 19.49
CA THR A 135 6.91 -1.99 18.56
C THR A 135 5.61 -2.32 19.26
N ALA A 136 5.62 -3.19 20.27
CA ALA A 136 4.42 -3.58 21.02
C ALA A 136 3.72 -2.37 21.69
N GLY A 137 4.48 -1.36 22.11
CA GLY A 137 3.95 -0.10 22.67
C GLY A 137 3.29 0.80 21.62
N CYS A 138 3.59 0.58 20.32
CA CYS A 138 3.04 1.35 19.21
C CYS A 138 1.80 0.71 18.58
N LEU A 139 1.63 -0.63 18.70
CA LEU A 139 0.56 -1.38 18.02
C LEU A 139 -0.85 -0.88 18.39
N GLY A 140 -1.67 -0.69 17.36
CA GLY A 140 -3.07 -0.24 17.49
C GLY A 140 -3.27 1.21 17.08
N ILE A 141 -4.37 1.82 17.51
CA ILE A 141 -4.78 3.17 17.08
C ILE A 141 -4.43 4.18 18.14
N GLY A 142 -3.61 5.20 17.80
CA GLY A 142 -3.29 6.34 18.66
C GLY A 142 -2.69 5.94 20.01
N LYS A 143 -1.77 4.99 20.04
CA LYS A 143 -1.19 4.45 21.29
C LYS A 143 -0.08 5.33 21.87
N CYS A 144 0.61 6.04 21.03
CA CYS A 144 1.76 6.87 21.42
C CYS A 144 1.33 8.27 21.86
N LYS A 145 2.07 8.85 22.81
CA LYS A 145 1.77 10.18 23.38
C LYS A 145 2.45 11.31 22.61
N LEU A 146 3.65 11.05 22.10
CA LEU A 146 4.45 12.01 21.35
C LEU A 146 4.33 11.68 19.85
N PRO A 147 4.31 12.68 18.98
CA PRO A 147 4.37 12.46 17.54
C PRO A 147 5.71 11.82 17.17
N ALA A 148 5.75 11.13 16.02
CA ALA A 148 6.98 10.56 15.47
C ALA A 148 8.07 11.63 15.30
N VAL A 149 9.34 11.24 15.41
CA VAL A 149 10.45 12.12 14.99
C VAL A 149 10.28 12.52 13.52
N PRO A 150 10.92 13.59 13.03
CA PRO A 150 10.83 13.97 11.62
C PRO A 150 11.10 12.76 10.72
N PHE A 151 10.12 12.44 9.88
CA PHE A 151 10.13 11.26 9.02
C PHE A 151 9.95 11.67 7.55
N PHE A 152 10.72 11.03 6.66
CA PHE A 152 10.72 11.25 5.22
C PHE A 152 10.70 9.90 4.48
N ALA A 153 10.26 9.90 3.22
CA ALA A 153 10.18 8.66 2.45
C ALA A 153 10.63 8.82 0.99
N VAL A 154 11.34 7.80 0.50
CA VAL A 154 11.71 7.60 -0.90
C VAL A 154 11.24 6.19 -1.29
N PRO A 155 10.04 6.05 -1.86
CA PRO A 155 9.56 4.75 -2.33
C PRO A 155 10.39 4.27 -3.53
N THR A 156 10.78 2.99 -3.51
CA THR A 156 11.47 2.33 -4.62
C THR A 156 10.54 1.43 -5.43
N THR A 157 9.28 1.33 -5.03
CA THR A 157 8.21 0.58 -5.72
C THR A 157 7.01 1.48 -5.94
N ALA A 158 6.28 1.24 -7.02
CA ALA A 158 5.07 1.98 -7.38
C ALA A 158 3.82 1.11 -7.12
N GLY A 159 3.43 0.95 -5.86
CA GLY A 159 2.34 0.06 -5.48
C GLY A 159 1.64 0.43 -4.19
N THR A 160 2.32 0.28 -3.07
CA THR A 160 1.72 0.39 -1.73
C THR A 160 1.22 1.79 -1.39
N GLY A 161 1.85 2.83 -1.93
CA GLY A 161 1.55 4.21 -1.53
C GLY A 161 1.76 4.49 -0.04
N SER A 162 2.56 3.66 0.64
CA SER A 162 2.76 3.77 2.09
C SER A 162 3.28 5.15 2.50
N GLU A 163 4.05 5.83 1.66
CA GLU A 163 4.51 7.21 1.88
C GLU A 163 3.37 8.25 1.96
N ALA A 164 2.14 7.85 1.61
CA ALA A 164 0.95 8.71 1.67
C ALA A 164 0.00 8.33 2.81
N THR A 165 0.25 7.22 3.55
CA THR A 165 -0.68 6.67 4.54
C THR A 165 -0.25 6.94 5.98
N PHE A 166 -1.22 6.96 6.90
CA PHE A 166 -0.98 7.01 8.34
C PHE A 166 -1.04 5.64 9.02
N ILE A 167 -0.92 4.57 8.22
CA ILE A 167 -0.93 3.18 8.68
C ILE A 167 0.43 2.57 8.40
N ALA A 168 0.91 1.73 9.30
CA ALA A 168 2.02 0.83 9.09
C ALA A 168 1.61 -0.60 9.49
N VAL A 169 1.99 -1.58 8.68
CA VAL A 169 1.68 -3.00 8.92
C VAL A 169 2.95 -3.72 9.34
N ILE A 170 2.92 -4.31 10.53
CA ILE A 170 4.05 -5.05 11.11
C ILE A 170 3.61 -6.48 11.39
N SER A 171 4.43 -7.44 11.01
CA SER A 171 4.15 -8.86 11.22
C SER A 171 4.55 -9.29 12.63
N ASN A 172 3.74 -10.15 13.23
CA ASN A 172 4.09 -10.81 14.48
C ASN A 172 5.21 -11.83 14.21
N ASN A 173 6.23 -11.89 15.08
CA ASN A 173 7.40 -12.76 14.89
C ASN A 173 7.05 -14.25 14.86
N GLU A 174 6.03 -14.68 15.62
CA GLU A 174 5.70 -16.10 15.83
C GLU A 174 4.55 -16.57 14.94
N THR A 175 3.50 -15.73 14.83
CA THR A 175 2.26 -16.11 14.15
C THR A 175 2.19 -15.62 12.71
N HIS A 176 3.10 -14.71 12.31
CA HIS A 176 3.07 -13.98 11.04
C HIS A 176 1.76 -13.20 10.79
N ALA A 177 0.90 -13.11 11.81
CA ALA A 177 -0.28 -12.26 11.75
C ALA A 177 0.13 -10.80 11.57
N LYS A 178 -0.62 -10.08 10.73
CA LYS A 178 -0.36 -8.67 10.45
C LYS A 178 -1.07 -7.80 11.47
N ASP A 179 -0.29 -7.04 12.23
CA ASP A 179 -0.75 -6.03 13.16
C ASP A 179 -0.55 -4.63 12.59
N ALA A 180 -1.45 -3.71 12.89
CA ALA A 180 -1.38 -2.35 12.38
C ALA A 180 -1.01 -1.34 13.47
N VAL A 181 -0.16 -0.38 13.12
CA VAL A 181 0.02 0.88 13.84
C VAL A 181 -0.71 1.96 13.05
N VAL A 182 -1.64 2.65 13.70
CA VAL A 182 -2.50 3.66 13.06
C VAL A 182 -2.39 4.96 13.82
N ASP A 183 -1.72 5.93 13.23
CA ASP A 183 -1.55 7.26 13.83
C ASP A 183 -1.27 8.32 12.75
N PRO A 184 -1.99 9.46 12.74
CA PRO A 184 -1.75 10.54 11.77
C PRO A 184 -0.30 11.05 11.71
N CYS A 185 0.47 10.88 12.79
CA CYS A 185 1.88 11.29 12.83
C CYS A 185 2.82 10.38 12.01
N LEU A 186 2.33 9.23 11.50
CA LEU A 186 3.08 8.33 10.61
C LEU A 186 3.16 8.83 9.17
N ILE A 187 2.40 9.86 8.82
CA ILE A 187 2.52 10.50 7.50
C ILE A 187 3.87 11.23 7.45
N PRO A 188 4.72 10.95 6.46
CA PRO A 188 6.01 11.62 6.34
C PRO A 188 5.84 13.13 6.13
N LYS A 189 6.82 13.90 6.59
CA LYS A 189 6.88 15.35 6.33
C LYS A 189 7.01 15.65 4.84
N ALA A 190 7.79 14.83 4.16
CA ALA A 190 7.91 14.89 2.71
C ALA A 190 8.29 13.52 2.14
N ALA A 191 7.94 13.30 0.87
CA ALA A 191 8.32 12.14 0.08
C ALA A 191 8.91 12.56 -1.27
N ALA A 192 9.77 11.72 -1.86
CA ALA A 192 10.26 11.91 -3.22
C ALA A 192 9.85 10.73 -4.11
N LEU A 193 9.10 11.02 -5.15
CA LEU A 193 8.68 10.09 -6.19
C LEU A 193 9.65 10.21 -7.37
N ASP A 194 10.78 9.52 -7.27
CA ASP A 194 11.87 9.61 -8.23
C ASP A 194 11.87 8.40 -9.17
N PRO A 195 11.54 8.57 -10.47
CA PRO A 195 11.48 7.48 -11.42
C PRO A 195 12.83 6.81 -11.64
N GLU A 196 13.94 7.53 -11.46
CA GLU A 196 15.30 6.99 -11.59
C GLU A 196 15.56 5.87 -10.57
N ILE A 197 15.05 6.02 -9.35
CA ILE A 197 15.19 5.00 -8.28
C ILE A 197 14.44 3.70 -8.64
N MET A 198 13.37 3.80 -9.45
CA MET A 198 12.55 2.66 -9.85
C MET A 198 13.00 2.02 -11.18
N ARG A 199 14.00 2.58 -11.86
CA ARG A 199 14.44 2.16 -13.20
C ARG A 199 14.83 0.69 -13.28
N GLY A 200 15.59 0.20 -12.30
CA GLY A 200 16.05 -1.19 -12.23
C GLY A 200 15.03 -2.20 -11.67
N LEU A 201 13.80 -1.77 -11.36
CA LEU A 201 12.82 -2.64 -10.73
C LEU A 201 12.40 -3.78 -11.69
N PRO A 202 12.51 -5.06 -11.28
CA PRO A 202 12.15 -6.20 -12.11
C PRO A 202 10.70 -6.15 -12.61
N LYS A 203 10.46 -6.66 -13.84
CA LYS A 203 9.14 -6.66 -14.47
C LYS A 203 8.05 -7.25 -13.58
N HIS A 204 8.31 -8.41 -12.94
CA HIS A 204 7.31 -9.08 -12.11
C HIS A 204 6.95 -8.28 -10.85
N ILE A 205 7.91 -7.53 -10.28
CA ILE A 205 7.65 -6.63 -9.15
C ILE A 205 6.88 -5.40 -9.64
N THR A 206 7.27 -4.81 -10.78
CA THR A 206 6.54 -3.70 -11.41
C THR A 206 5.08 -4.07 -11.65
N ALA A 207 4.82 -5.25 -12.22
CA ALA A 207 3.47 -5.75 -12.50
C ALA A 207 2.65 -5.92 -11.21
N ALA A 208 3.20 -6.65 -10.22
CA ALA A 208 2.51 -6.92 -8.97
C ALA A 208 2.21 -5.62 -8.20
N THR A 209 3.19 -4.73 -8.06
CA THR A 209 2.99 -3.47 -7.33
C THR A 209 2.05 -2.51 -8.07
N GLY A 210 2.13 -2.44 -9.41
CA GLY A 210 1.20 -1.61 -10.18
C GLY A 210 -0.25 -2.09 -10.09
N MET A 211 -0.49 -3.39 -10.04
CA MET A 211 -1.82 -3.96 -9.80
C MET A 211 -2.29 -3.73 -8.36
N ASP A 212 -1.38 -3.67 -7.40
CA ASP A 212 -1.68 -3.25 -6.02
C ASP A 212 -2.19 -1.80 -5.98
N ALA A 213 -1.50 -0.87 -6.66
CA ALA A 213 -1.96 0.51 -6.80
C ALA A 213 -3.35 0.61 -7.45
N LEU A 214 -3.63 -0.20 -8.48
CA LEU A 214 -4.95 -0.27 -9.11
C LEU A 214 -6.01 -0.80 -8.14
N THR A 215 -5.67 -1.82 -7.34
CA THR A 215 -6.57 -2.39 -6.35
C THR A 215 -6.91 -1.38 -5.26
N HIS A 216 -5.92 -0.64 -4.75
CA HIS A 216 -6.12 0.48 -3.83
C HIS A 216 -7.11 1.50 -4.40
N ALA A 217 -6.88 1.93 -5.64
CA ALA A 217 -7.70 2.93 -6.32
C ALA A 217 -9.16 2.46 -6.48
N ILE A 218 -9.37 1.23 -6.94
CA ILE A 218 -10.71 0.69 -7.16
C ILE A 218 -11.44 0.43 -5.83
N GLU A 219 -10.80 -0.27 -4.86
CA GLU A 219 -11.44 -0.60 -3.61
C GLU A 219 -11.81 0.63 -2.78
N SER A 220 -10.95 1.65 -2.77
CA SER A 220 -11.27 2.93 -2.11
C SER A 220 -12.45 3.64 -2.77
N TYR A 221 -12.52 3.62 -4.10
CA TYR A 221 -13.58 4.29 -4.87
C TYR A 221 -14.94 3.61 -4.71
N ILE A 222 -14.98 2.28 -4.80
CA ILE A 222 -16.25 1.55 -4.63
C ILE A 222 -16.69 1.41 -3.17
N GLY A 223 -15.78 1.64 -2.22
CA GLY A 223 -16.01 1.57 -0.80
C GLY A 223 -17.08 2.55 -0.31
N ARG A 224 -17.58 2.36 0.92
CA ARG A 224 -18.64 3.20 1.52
C ARG A 224 -18.09 4.39 2.32
N TRP A 225 -16.77 4.49 2.46
CA TRP A 225 -16.09 5.59 3.15
C TRP A 225 -15.41 6.55 2.18
N GLU A 226 -15.79 6.47 0.90
CA GLU A 226 -15.28 7.41 -0.08
C GLU A 226 -15.70 8.85 0.23
N THR A 227 -14.88 9.77 -0.18
CA THR A 227 -15.10 11.22 -0.15
C THR A 227 -14.75 11.80 -1.51
N ASP A 228 -15.09 13.05 -1.77
CA ASP A 228 -14.71 13.71 -3.04
C ASP A 228 -13.19 13.67 -3.25
N ASP A 229 -12.39 13.85 -2.17
CA ASP A 229 -10.93 13.76 -2.20
C ASP A 229 -10.46 12.36 -2.60
N THR A 230 -10.96 11.32 -1.93
CA THR A 230 -10.56 9.93 -2.21
C THR A 230 -11.01 9.49 -3.59
N ASN A 231 -12.18 9.95 -4.04
CA ASN A 231 -12.70 9.68 -5.37
C ASN A 231 -11.82 10.30 -6.46
N TYR A 232 -11.39 11.55 -6.26
CA TYR A 232 -10.46 12.22 -7.17
C TYR A 232 -9.15 11.42 -7.31
N TYR A 233 -8.52 11.05 -6.19
CA TYR A 233 -7.27 10.30 -6.21
C TYR A 233 -7.45 8.89 -6.76
N GLY A 234 -8.52 8.18 -6.40
CA GLY A 234 -8.82 6.84 -6.90
C GLY A 234 -8.98 6.81 -8.43
N LEU A 235 -9.78 7.72 -8.98
CA LEU A 235 -9.98 7.82 -10.42
C LEU A 235 -8.68 8.17 -11.15
N ALA A 236 -7.92 9.16 -10.64
CA ALA A 236 -6.64 9.52 -11.23
C ALA A 236 -5.63 8.37 -11.20
N ALA A 237 -5.55 7.62 -10.10
CA ALA A 237 -4.70 6.44 -9.99
C ALA A 237 -5.11 5.35 -10.98
N CYS A 238 -6.40 5.02 -11.11
CA CYS A 238 -6.90 4.07 -12.11
C CYS A 238 -6.44 4.46 -13.52
N ARG A 239 -6.64 5.71 -13.91
CA ARG A 239 -6.25 6.21 -15.23
C ARG A 239 -4.76 6.07 -15.48
N LEU A 240 -3.92 6.51 -14.52
CA LEU A 240 -2.47 6.42 -14.64
C LEU A 240 -1.99 4.96 -14.76
N VAL A 241 -2.59 4.03 -14.02
CA VAL A 241 -2.23 2.60 -14.11
C VAL A 241 -2.60 2.04 -15.47
N PHE A 242 -3.84 2.23 -15.95
CA PHE A 242 -4.26 1.70 -17.25
C PHE A 242 -3.45 2.27 -18.42
N ASP A 243 -3.03 3.53 -18.33
CA ASP A 243 -2.26 4.16 -19.39
C ASP A 243 -0.78 3.79 -19.39
N ASN A 244 -0.20 3.36 -18.22
CA ASN A 244 1.26 3.30 -18.09
C ASN A 244 1.81 1.95 -17.58
N LEU A 245 1.06 1.10 -16.89
CA LEU A 245 1.59 -0.11 -16.24
C LEU A 245 2.18 -1.10 -17.26
N ALA A 246 1.47 -1.34 -18.35
CA ALA A 246 1.95 -2.25 -19.40
C ALA A 246 3.28 -1.76 -19.99
N GLU A 247 3.40 -0.45 -20.24
CA GLU A 247 4.65 0.15 -20.73
C GLU A 247 5.75 0.07 -19.67
N ALA A 248 5.49 0.39 -18.41
CA ALA A 248 6.47 0.29 -17.33
C ALA A 248 6.99 -1.16 -17.15
N CYS A 249 6.14 -2.17 -17.41
CA CYS A 249 6.52 -3.58 -17.38
C CYS A 249 7.32 -4.00 -18.62
N ARG A 250 7.01 -3.45 -19.78
CA ARG A 250 7.67 -3.78 -21.06
C ARG A 250 9.02 -3.09 -21.20
N ASN A 251 9.08 -1.83 -20.81
CA ASN A 251 10.25 -0.97 -20.92
C ASN A 251 10.51 -0.26 -19.57
N GLY A 252 11.25 -0.93 -18.70
CA GLY A 252 11.59 -0.41 -17.38
C GLY A 252 12.45 0.86 -17.38
N ASP A 253 13.06 1.22 -18.52
CA ASP A 253 13.84 2.44 -18.70
C ASP A 253 12.99 3.65 -19.11
N ASN A 254 11.69 3.47 -19.37
CA ASN A 254 10.77 4.56 -19.66
C ASN A 254 10.46 5.34 -18.38
N LEU A 255 11.23 6.40 -18.10
CA LEU A 255 11.11 7.21 -16.89
C LEU A 255 9.74 7.89 -16.77
N GLN A 256 9.11 8.26 -17.87
CA GLN A 256 7.78 8.85 -17.86
C GLN A 256 6.72 7.83 -17.38
N ALA A 257 6.79 6.58 -17.85
CA ALA A 257 5.91 5.52 -17.36
C ALA A 257 6.19 5.21 -15.90
N ARG A 258 7.47 5.18 -15.47
CA ARG A 258 7.86 5.01 -14.05
C ARG A 258 7.31 6.13 -13.16
N GLU A 259 7.44 7.39 -13.57
CA GLU A 259 6.92 8.55 -12.86
C GLU A 259 5.40 8.49 -12.74
N SER A 260 4.71 8.17 -13.85
CA SER A 260 3.26 7.99 -13.85
C SER A 260 2.82 6.89 -12.90
N MET A 261 3.53 5.76 -12.83
CA MET A 261 3.24 4.68 -11.90
C MET A 261 3.54 5.07 -10.45
N ALA A 262 4.64 5.80 -10.18
CA ALA A 262 4.94 6.33 -8.84
C ALA A 262 3.82 7.26 -8.36
N LEU A 263 3.33 8.13 -9.23
CA LEU A 263 2.22 9.03 -8.92
C LEU A 263 0.90 8.26 -8.72
N ALA A 264 0.63 7.22 -9.53
CA ALA A 264 -0.53 6.35 -9.36
C ALA A 264 -0.53 5.66 -7.99
N SER A 265 0.62 5.12 -7.58
CA SER A 265 0.82 4.52 -6.26
C SER A 265 0.55 5.51 -5.14
N HIS A 266 1.11 6.71 -5.25
CA HIS A 266 0.91 7.80 -4.28
C HIS A 266 -0.57 8.18 -4.16
N TYR A 267 -1.27 8.33 -5.28
CA TYR A 267 -2.71 8.63 -5.28
C TYR A 267 -3.54 7.48 -4.72
N GLY A 268 -3.19 6.22 -5.04
CA GLY A 268 -3.79 5.04 -4.41
C GLY A 268 -3.64 5.09 -2.88
N GLY A 269 -2.44 5.41 -2.38
CA GLY A 269 -2.16 5.59 -0.96
C GLY A 269 -2.99 6.71 -0.32
N LEU A 270 -3.10 7.87 -0.96
CA LEU A 270 -3.97 8.96 -0.49
C LEU A 270 -5.45 8.54 -0.44
N ALA A 271 -5.91 7.77 -1.41
CA ALA A 271 -7.28 7.29 -1.47
C ALA A 271 -7.60 6.33 -0.31
N ILE A 272 -6.76 5.29 -0.10
CA ILE A 272 -6.98 4.31 0.97
C ILE A 272 -6.74 4.87 2.37
N THR A 273 -6.02 5.95 2.50
CA THR A 273 -5.77 6.60 3.81
C THR A 273 -7.08 6.93 4.53
N ASN A 274 -8.10 7.36 3.82
CA ASN A 274 -9.43 7.63 4.40
C ASN A 274 -10.45 6.54 4.06
N ALA A 275 -10.49 6.05 2.82
CA ALA A 275 -11.50 5.11 2.37
C ALA A 275 -11.19 3.65 2.73
N LEU A 276 -9.97 3.34 3.18
CA LEU A 276 -9.48 1.98 3.39
C LEU A 276 -9.56 1.10 2.12
N VAL A 277 -9.47 -0.20 2.32
CA VAL A 277 -9.46 -1.25 1.30
C VAL A 277 -10.70 -2.15 1.43
N GLY A 278 -10.76 -3.24 0.70
CA GLY A 278 -11.91 -4.14 0.67
C GLY A 278 -11.56 -5.62 0.74
N TYR A 279 -12.38 -6.46 0.10
CA TYR A 279 -12.24 -7.92 0.15
C TYR A 279 -11.09 -8.46 -0.69
N VAL A 280 -10.63 -7.74 -1.72
CA VAL A 280 -9.41 -8.15 -2.43
C VAL A 280 -8.26 -8.21 -1.45
N HIS A 281 -8.04 -7.12 -0.70
CA HIS A 281 -7.00 -7.07 0.33
C HIS A 281 -7.24 -8.06 1.47
N ALA A 282 -8.49 -8.19 1.95
CA ALA A 282 -8.80 -9.11 3.04
C ALA A 282 -8.47 -10.57 2.70
N ILE A 283 -8.68 -11.01 1.45
CA ILE A 283 -8.33 -12.36 1.01
C ILE A 283 -6.81 -12.44 0.77
N SER A 284 -6.23 -11.46 0.08
CA SER A 284 -4.80 -11.41 -0.27
C SER A 284 -3.89 -11.42 0.96
N HIS A 285 -4.20 -10.66 2.00
CA HIS A 285 -3.43 -10.64 3.25
C HIS A 285 -3.33 -12.04 3.88
N ASN A 286 -4.43 -12.79 3.86
CA ASN A 286 -4.46 -14.13 4.43
C ASN A 286 -3.73 -15.16 3.55
N LEU A 287 -3.69 -14.96 2.22
CA LEU A 287 -2.82 -15.76 1.33
C LEU A 287 -1.34 -15.44 1.59
N GLY A 288 -1.01 -14.17 1.75
CA GLY A 288 0.35 -13.74 2.11
C GLY A 288 0.81 -14.31 3.44
N ALA A 289 -0.01 -14.18 4.50
CA ALA A 289 0.30 -14.67 5.84
C ALA A 289 0.50 -16.20 5.88
N LYS A 290 -0.30 -16.96 5.10
CA LYS A 290 -0.26 -18.42 5.14
C LYS A 290 0.76 -19.04 4.20
N TYR A 291 0.93 -18.49 3.01
CA TYR A 291 1.71 -19.12 1.94
C TYR A 291 2.87 -18.25 1.43
N GLY A 292 3.02 -17.05 1.96
CA GLY A 292 4.05 -16.11 1.47
C GLY A 292 3.76 -15.57 0.07
N VAL A 293 2.51 -15.57 -0.37
CA VAL A 293 2.12 -14.97 -1.68
C VAL A 293 2.47 -13.48 -1.63
N PRO A 294 3.27 -12.96 -2.57
CA PRO A 294 3.58 -11.54 -2.62
C PRO A 294 2.30 -10.70 -2.68
N HIS A 295 2.20 -9.67 -1.84
CA HIS A 295 0.97 -8.90 -1.61
C HIS A 295 0.31 -8.41 -2.90
N GLY A 296 1.06 -7.70 -3.76
CA GLY A 296 0.53 -7.19 -5.03
C GLY A 296 0.14 -8.29 -6.02
N LEU A 297 0.82 -9.44 -6.00
CA LEU A 297 0.42 -10.61 -6.80
C LEU A 297 -0.92 -11.19 -6.33
N GLY A 298 -1.08 -11.33 -5.00
CA GLY A 298 -2.35 -11.76 -4.43
C GLY A 298 -3.51 -10.84 -4.81
N ASN A 299 -3.29 -9.52 -4.72
CA ASN A 299 -4.29 -8.53 -5.14
C ASN A 299 -4.60 -8.63 -6.64
N ALA A 300 -3.60 -8.80 -7.50
CA ALA A 300 -3.77 -8.92 -8.95
C ALA A 300 -4.59 -10.16 -9.35
N LEU A 301 -4.34 -11.31 -8.70
CA LEU A 301 -5.09 -12.54 -8.88
C LEU A 301 -6.56 -12.40 -8.49
N LEU A 302 -6.81 -11.72 -7.38
CA LEU A 302 -8.13 -11.65 -6.75
C LEU A 302 -9.02 -10.54 -7.32
N LEU A 303 -8.43 -9.43 -7.76
CA LEU A 303 -9.18 -8.22 -8.13
C LEU A 303 -10.32 -8.50 -9.12
N PRO A 304 -10.11 -9.13 -10.29
CA PRO A 304 -11.20 -9.31 -11.26
C PRO A 304 -12.30 -10.24 -10.72
N HIS A 305 -11.97 -11.25 -9.93
CA HIS A 305 -12.95 -12.16 -9.33
C HIS A 305 -13.82 -11.48 -8.28
N VAL A 306 -13.21 -10.65 -7.40
CA VAL A 306 -13.94 -9.92 -6.38
C VAL A 306 -14.81 -8.82 -7.01
N LEU A 307 -14.35 -8.17 -8.07
CA LEU A 307 -15.17 -7.20 -8.81
C LEU A 307 -16.34 -7.88 -9.51
N GLU A 308 -16.16 -9.05 -10.11
CA GLU A 308 -17.25 -9.84 -10.68
C GLU A 308 -18.32 -10.17 -9.63
N LEU A 309 -17.91 -10.46 -8.39
CA LEU A 309 -18.78 -10.72 -7.28
C LEU A 309 -19.54 -9.48 -6.79
N LEU A 310 -18.90 -8.30 -6.81
CA LEU A 310 -19.44 -7.03 -6.28
C LEU A 310 -20.06 -6.13 -7.37
N LYS A 311 -20.05 -6.55 -8.63
CA LYS A 311 -20.42 -5.71 -9.77
C LYS A 311 -21.84 -5.11 -9.68
N GLU A 312 -22.80 -5.85 -9.14
CA GLU A 312 -24.18 -5.38 -8.99
C GLU A 312 -24.32 -4.35 -7.87
N ASP A 313 -23.54 -4.51 -6.79
CA ASP A 313 -23.55 -3.61 -5.64
C ASP A 313 -22.78 -2.31 -5.87
N ALA A 314 -21.88 -2.29 -6.89
CA ALA A 314 -21.01 -1.17 -7.22
C ALA A 314 -21.11 -0.72 -8.69
N THR A 315 -22.18 -1.12 -9.41
CA THR A 315 -22.34 -0.92 -10.87
C THR A 315 -22.04 0.51 -11.32
N GLU A 316 -22.65 1.50 -10.68
CA GLU A 316 -22.49 2.92 -11.09
C GLU A 316 -21.06 3.40 -10.87
N LYS A 317 -20.44 3.05 -9.73
CA LYS A 317 -19.05 3.42 -9.42
C LYS A 317 -18.04 2.76 -10.35
N LEU A 318 -18.24 1.48 -10.68
CA LEU A 318 -17.40 0.76 -11.65
C LEU A 318 -17.57 1.34 -13.06
N ALA A 319 -18.78 1.71 -13.44
CA ALA A 319 -19.05 2.40 -14.70
C ALA A 319 -18.36 3.78 -14.77
N ASP A 320 -18.36 4.54 -13.68
CA ASP A 320 -17.65 5.82 -13.61
C ASP A 320 -16.14 5.65 -13.83
N ILE A 321 -15.52 4.63 -13.22
CA ILE A 321 -14.10 4.29 -13.46
C ILE A 321 -13.89 3.98 -14.95
N ALA A 322 -14.75 3.13 -15.56
CA ALA A 322 -14.64 2.76 -16.96
C ALA A 322 -14.68 3.99 -17.88
N VAL A 323 -15.63 4.91 -17.65
CA VAL A 323 -15.75 6.16 -18.40
C VAL A 323 -14.53 7.06 -18.20
N TYR A 324 -14.10 7.25 -16.95
CA TYR A 324 -12.94 8.08 -16.63
C TYR A 324 -11.67 7.57 -17.29
N CYS A 325 -11.50 6.25 -17.33
CA CYS A 325 -10.37 5.58 -17.98
C CYS A 325 -10.52 5.46 -19.51
N GLY A 326 -11.59 6.01 -20.10
CA GLY A 326 -11.78 6.04 -21.56
C GLY A 326 -12.21 4.72 -22.18
N MET A 327 -12.76 3.79 -21.40
CA MET A 327 -13.21 2.47 -21.89
C MET A 327 -14.60 2.51 -22.54
N GLY A 328 -15.30 3.62 -22.42
CA GLY A 328 -16.62 3.84 -23.01
C GLY A 328 -17.17 5.21 -22.72
N ALA A 329 -18.39 5.49 -23.19
CA ALA A 329 -19.06 6.76 -23.04
C ALA A 329 -20.22 6.68 -22.04
N ARG A 330 -20.54 7.81 -21.39
CA ARG A 330 -21.71 7.92 -20.45
C ARG A 330 -23.08 7.63 -21.10
N THR A 331 -23.13 7.47 -22.41
CA THR A 331 -24.34 7.05 -23.15
C THR A 331 -24.57 5.54 -23.11
N GLU A 332 -23.58 4.76 -22.68
CA GLU A 332 -23.69 3.31 -22.50
C GLU A 332 -24.31 2.98 -21.14
N THR A 333 -24.84 1.76 -21.00
CA THR A 333 -25.38 1.33 -19.72
C THR A 333 -24.28 1.08 -18.72
N SER A 334 -24.52 1.36 -17.43
CA SER A 334 -23.56 1.13 -16.37
C SER A 334 -23.11 -0.34 -16.30
N THR A 335 -24.01 -1.29 -16.59
CA THR A 335 -23.68 -2.73 -16.66
C THR A 335 -22.67 -3.03 -17.79
N ALA A 336 -22.84 -2.43 -18.98
CA ALA A 336 -21.90 -2.62 -20.09
C ALA A 336 -20.53 -2.00 -19.77
N LEU A 337 -20.49 -0.82 -19.18
CA LEU A 337 -19.27 -0.15 -18.74
C LEU A 337 -18.53 -0.94 -17.64
N THR A 338 -19.26 -1.45 -16.65
CA THR A 338 -18.71 -2.33 -15.62
C THR A 338 -18.06 -3.58 -16.22
N ARG A 339 -18.71 -4.21 -17.20
CA ARG A 339 -18.13 -5.36 -17.90
C ARG A 339 -16.83 -4.98 -18.61
N LYS A 340 -16.80 -3.88 -19.34
CA LYS A 340 -15.59 -3.39 -20.01
C LYS A 340 -14.43 -3.15 -19.02
N LEU A 341 -14.69 -2.61 -17.84
CA LEU A 341 -13.67 -2.41 -16.82
C LEU A 341 -13.09 -3.75 -16.37
N ILE A 342 -13.93 -4.72 -16.03
CA ILE A 342 -13.48 -6.05 -15.58
C ILE A 342 -12.69 -6.77 -16.69
N ASP A 343 -13.18 -6.73 -17.92
CA ASP A 343 -12.50 -7.31 -19.09
C ASP A 343 -11.14 -6.63 -19.33
N GLN A 344 -11.04 -5.31 -19.14
CA GLN A 344 -9.78 -4.58 -19.28
C GLN A 344 -8.77 -4.93 -18.15
N ILE A 345 -9.24 -5.20 -16.94
CA ILE A 345 -8.37 -5.68 -15.85
C ILE A 345 -7.81 -7.06 -16.19
N TRP A 346 -8.63 -7.95 -16.74
CA TRP A 346 -8.17 -9.26 -17.22
C TRP A 346 -7.14 -9.13 -18.33
N ALA A 347 -7.41 -8.27 -19.33
CA ALA A 347 -6.49 -8.01 -20.43
C ALA A 347 -5.14 -7.44 -19.93
N LEU A 348 -5.18 -6.52 -18.98
CA LEU A 348 -3.97 -5.95 -18.38
C LEU A 348 -3.18 -7.04 -17.64
N ASN A 349 -3.82 -7.88 -16.82
CA ASN A 349 -3.16 -8.99 -16.13
C ASN A 349 -2.45 -9.92 -17.13
N ASP A 350 -3.12 -10.30 -18.22
CA ASP A 350 -2.54 -11.15 -19.26
C ASP A 350 -1.33 -10.46 -19.93
N GLU A 351 -1.41 -9.18 -20.26
CA GLU A 351 -0.34 -8.41 -20.92
C GLU A 351 0.92 -8.28 -20.04
N ILE A 352 0.74 -8.03 -18.75
CA ILE A 352 1.87 -7.86 -17.83
C ILE A 352 2.41 -9.18 -17.27
N GLY A 353 1.73 -10.30 -17.51
CA GLY A 353 2.15 -11.64 -17.14
C GLY A 353 1.75 -12.07 -15.74
N ILE A 354 0.64 -11.55 -15.21
CA ILE A 354 0.03 -12.05 -13.97
C ILE A 354 -0.66 -13.40 -14.28
N PRO A 355 -0.37 -14.47 -13.52
CA PRO A 355 -1.04 -15.75 -13.74
C PRO A 355 -2.52 -15.66 -13.37
N ARG A 356 -3.35 -16.53 -13.98
CA ARG A 356 -4.78 -16.57 -13.65
C ARG A 356 -5.10 -17.38 -12.40
N THR A 357 -4.21 -18.31 -12.04
CA THR A 357 -4.34 -19.20 -10.89
C THR A 357 -3.01 -19.33 -10.14
N THR A 358 -3.06 -19.91 -8.95
CA THR A 358 -1.91 -20.28 -8.13
C THR A 358 -2.06 -21.70 -7.60
N ASP A 359 -0.97 -22.42 -7.47
CA ASP A 359 -0.89 -23.80 -6.96
C ASP A 359 -0.60 -23.89 -5.45
N VAL A 360 -0.47 -22.76 -4.76
CA VAL A 360 -0.10 -22.75 -3.35
C VAL A 360 -1.28 -23.06 -2.42
N ILE A 361 -2.52 -22.87 -2.86
CA ILE A 361 -3.72 -22.99 -2.02
C ILE A 361 -4.05 -24.47 -1.81
N ARG A 362 -4.02 -24.93 -0.56
CA ARG A 362 -4.39 -26.29 -0.19
C ARG A 362 -5.87 -26.39 0.13
N THR A 363 -6.53 -27.43 -0.32
CA THR A 363 -7.95 -27.67 -0.08
C THR A 363 -8.32 -27.66 1.40
N ASP A 364 -7.47 -28.27 2.25
CA ASP A 364 -7.68 -28.35 3.71
C ASP A 364 -7.61 -26.98 4.41
N ASP A 365 -7.00 -26.00 3.80
CA ASP A 365 -6.83 -24.66 4.37
C ASP A 365 -7.97 -23.69 4.02
N ILE A 366 -8.80 -24.02 3.03
CA ILE A 366 -9.81 -23.12 2.47
C ILE A 366 -10.75 -22.58 3.57
N GLU A 367 -11.23 -23.42 4.47
CA GLU A 367 -12.17 -22.99 5.53
C GLU A 367 -11.51 -22.01 6.52
N GLY A 368 -10.23 -22.22 6.83
CA GLY A 368 -9.45 -21.30 7.65
C GLY A 368 -9.24 -19.95 6.97
N LEU A 369 -8.90 -19.95 5.67
CA LEU A 369 -8.75 -18.76 4.86
C LEU A 369 -10.06 -17.96 4.76
N ILE A 370 -11.20 -18.63 4.52
CA ILE A 370 -12.52 -18.00 4.49
C ILE A 370 -12.81 -17.30 5.81
N THR A 371 -12.63 -18.00 6.93
CA THR A 371 -12.89 -17.45 8.27
C THR A 371 -12.04 -16.20 8.53
N ALA A 372 -10.76 -16.25 8.22
CA ALA A 372 -9.83 -15.14 8.41
C ALA A 372 -10.17 -13.95 7.49
N ALA A 373 -10.36 -14.20 6.18
CA ALA A 373 -10.70 -13.17 5.20
C ALA A 373 -12.04 -12.46 5.51
N LEU A 374 -13.06 -13.20 5.92
CA LEU A 374 -14.36 -12.61 6.29
C LEU A 374 -14.29 -11.83 7.60
N THR A 375 -13.44 -12.24 8.53
CA THR A 375 -13.22 -11.52 9.78
C THR A 375 -12.50 -10.20 9.52
N GLU A 376 -11.48 -10.20 8.69
CA GLU A 376 -10.74 -9.01 8.31
C GLU A 376 -11.60 -8.07 7.45
N GLY A 377 -12.18 -8.58 6.34
CA GLY A 377 -13.01 -7.81 5.42
C GLY A 377 -14.28 -7.25 6.06
N GLY A 378 -14.76 -7.86 7.15
CA GLY A 378 -15.85 -7.32 7.96
C GLY A 378 -15.51 -5.95 8.59
N ASN A 379 -14.24 -5.61 8.75
CA ASN A 379 -13.80 -4.30 9.25
C ASN A 379 -13.68 -3.25 8.13
N TYR A 380 -13.63 -3.66 6.86
CA TYR A 380 -13.46 -2.77 5.72
C TYR A 380 -14.80 -2.23 5.19
N PRO A 381 -14.84 -1.00 4.69
CA PRO A 381 -16.08 -0.37 4.21
C PRO A 381 -16.48 -0.82 2.80
N SER A 382 -16.37 -2.10 2.50
CA SER A 382 -16.77 -2.66 1.21
C SER A 382 -18.24 -2.38 0.89
N PRO A 383 -18.66 -2.37 -0.40
CA PRO A 383 -20.04 -2.13 -0.80
C PRO A 383 -21.04 -2.98 -0.03
N ARG A 384 -20.76 -4.28 0.12
CA ARG A 384 -21.49 -5.21 0.98
C ARG A 384 -20.58 -6.21 1.68
N PHE A 385 -21.10 -6.98 2.61
CA PHE A 385 -20.42 -8.16 3.14
C PHE A 385 -20.62 -9.35 2.20
N ILE A 386 -19.52 -10.02 1.85
CA ILE A 386 -19.57 -11.28 1.10
C ILE A 386 -19.86 -12.44 2.04
N THR A 387 -20.39 -13.53 1.49
CA THR A 387 -20.74 -14.76 2.22
C THR A 387 -19.56 -15.74 2.22
N GLU A 388 -19.63 -16.76 3.09
CA GLU A 388 -18.66 -17.86 3.10
C GLU A 388 -18.64 -18.62 1.74
N HIS A 389 -19.83 -18.81 1.13
CA HIS A 389 -19.95 -19.44 -0.17
C HIS A 389 -19.23 -18.64 -1.26
N GLU A 390 -19.46 -17.32 -1.33
CA GLU A 390 -18.85 -16.43 -2.30
C GLU A 390 -17.33 -16.35 -2.13
N CYS A 391 -16.84 -16.26 -0.89
CA CYS A 391 -15.40 -16.28 -0.62
C CYS A 391 -14.76 -17.60 -1.06
N ARG A 392 -15.46 -18.73 -0.85
CA ARG A 392 -15.01 -20.05 -1.29
C ARG A 392 -14.93 -20.15 -2.81
N GLU A 393 -15.91 -19.62 -3.54
CA GLU A 393 -15.89 -19.59 -5.00
C GLU A 393 -14.73 -18.76 -5.54
N VAL A 394 -14.43 -17.61 -4.94
CA VAL A 394 -13.26 -16.79 -5.30
C VAL A 394 -11.95 -17.57 -5.06
N LEU A 395 -11.78 -18.20 -3.89
CA LEU A 395 -10.59 -19.01 -3.60
C LEU A 395 -10.42 -20.19 -4.56
N ARG A 396 -11.53 -20.87 -4.91
CA ARG A 396 -11.50 -21.96 -5.90
C ARG A 396 -11.15 -21.48 -7.29
N ALA A 397 -11.65 -20.32 -7.70
CA ALA A 397 -11.39 -19.76 -9.01
C ALA A 397 -9.92 -19.42 -9.26
N ILE A 398 -9.17 -19.09 -8.18
CA ILE A 398 -7.72 -18.81 -8.27
C ILE A 398 -6.85 -20.03 -7.92
N SER A 399 -7.44 -21.15 -7.49
CA SER A 399 -6.69 -22.40 -7.21
C SER A 399 -6.53 -23.20 -8.50
N SER A 400 -5.31 -23.71 -8.79
CA SER A 400 -5.01 -24.58 -9.94
C SER A 400 -5.06 -26.05 -9.54
#